data_66872fdf17a9939a2edd0a32cfbdbbb3
#
_entry.id   66872fdf17a9939a2edd0a32cfbdbbb3
#
_cell.length_a   1.000
_cell.length_b   1.000
_cell.length_c   1.000
_cell.angle_alpha   90.00
_cell.angle_beta   90.00
_cell.angle_gamma   90.00
#
_symmetry.space_group_name_H-M   'P 1'
#
loop_
_entity.id
_entity.type
_entity.pdbx_description
1 polymer ?
#
loop_
_entity_poly.entity_id
_entity_poly.type
_entity_poly.pdbx_seq_one_letter_code
_entity_poly.pdbx_strand_id
1 'polypeptide(L)'
;MENYLKEFEHPSSRFRGAPFWAWNNKLSEDQLMRQTDYLKQMGLGGYTIHCRTGLDTPYMGPEFLGLVKKIVEKAKKDGMHVYLYDEDRWPSGFGGGMVTREDAYRGRYLVFTPFCQETRTSTEKDRITGSSAAGKVQGNGRLLARYEISLKDGYLSEYRRLADGEEGTNIWYAYLELSPKSPWFNNESYVNTLDKKATKRFIEVTHEKYLQTVGEEFGGVIPSIFTDEPQFTHKQTLGKAEEKKDVLIPYTDDFEDTFCKTYGESFLDHLPEVFWELPDGQISLTRYHYHDHLAERFAEAYADTLGSWCESHRIALTGHMMAEPTLGSQTGALSEAMRHYRGFQVPGIDMLCDLREYTTAKQAQSAAHQMGRNEVTSELYGVTNWDFDFIGHKLQGDWQAAL
;
A
#
# COMPACT_ATOMS: atom_id res chain seq x y z
N MET A 1 13.20 24.67 28.86
CA MET A 1 13.75 25.59 27.85
C MET A 1 15.25 25.37 27.62
N GLU A 2 16.12 25.36 28.65
CA GLU A 2 17.56 25.06 28.47
C GLU A 2 17.90 23.74 27.76
N ASN A 3 17.09 22.71 27.97
CA ASN A 3 17.33 21.40 27.35
C ASN A 3 17.08 21.41 25.83
N TYR A 4 16.07 22.20 25.38
CA TYR A 4 15.79 22.35 23.94
C TYR A 4 16.85 23.15 23.20
N LEU A 5 17.44 24.17 23.85
CA LEU A 5 18.51 24.97 23.25
C LEU A 5 19.78 24.13 23.03
N LYS A 6 20.14 23.30 24.01
CA LYS A 6 21.27 22.37 23.88
C LYS A 6 21.03 21.33 22.77
N GLU A 7 19.82 20.79 22.70
CA GLU A 7 19.45 19.84 21.65
C GLU A 7 19.44 20.50 20.26
N PHE A 8 19.07 21.79 20.17
CA PHE A 8 19.13 22.55 18.91
C PHE A 8 20.56 22.84 18.47
N GLU A 9 21.47 23.17 19.39
CA GLU A 9 22.90 23.41 19.10
C GLU A 9 23.63 22.12 18.73
N HIS A 10 23.27 21.01 19.38
CA HIS A 10 23.89 19.71 19.20
C HIS A 10 22.83 18.61 19.10
N PRO A 11 22.12 18.53 17.95
CA PRO A 11 20.98 17.60 17.81
C PRO A 11 21.46 16.15 17.97
N SER A 12 20.75 15.40 18.81
CA SER A 12 20.95 13.97 18.95
C SER A 12 20.57 13.23 17.68
N SER A 13 20.89 11.94 17.60
CA SER A 13 20.56 11.10 16.44
C SER A 13 19.07 11.12 16.07
N ARG A 14 18.19 11.31 17.05
CA ARG A 14 16.74 11.41 16.83
C ARG A 14 16.33 12.55 15.89
N PHE A 15 17.07 13.67 15.90
CA PHE A 15 16.74 14.88 15.12
C PHE A 15 17.58 15.02 13.83
N ARG A 16 18.27 13.97 13.44
CA ARG A 16 19.09 13.96 12.22
C ARG A 16 18.46 13.04 11.18
N GLY A 17 18.75 13.29 9.91
CA GLY A 17 18.20 12.50 8.80
C GLY A 17 18.61 11.02 8.89
N ALA A 18 17.72 10.16 8.36
CA ALA A 18 17.93 8.72 8.23
C ALA A 18 17.61 8.30 6.79
N PRO A 19 18.61 8.14 5.92
CA PRO A 19 18.38 7.81 4.52
C PRO A 19 17.83 6.39 4.36
N PHE A 20 17.07 6.17 3.29
CA PHE A 20 16.87 4.84 2.76
C PHE A 20 18.21 4.30 2.24
N TRP A 21 18.75 3.34 2.97
CA TRP A 21 20.03 2.72 2.63
C TRP A 21 19.78 1.48 1.80
N ALA A 22 19.93 1.63 0.49
CA ALA A 22 19.54 0.60 -0.48
C ALA A 22 20.40 -0.67 -0.38
N TRP A 23 19.79 -1.78 0.03
CA TRP A 23 20.36 -3.12 -0.02
C TRP A 23 19.93 -3.78 -1.33
N ASN A 24 20.76 -3.64 -2.35
CA ASN A 24 20.41 -3.97 -3.75
C ASN A 24 21.50 -4.78 -4.50
N ASN A 25 22.28 -5.57 -3.77
CA ASN A 25 23.32 -6.44 -4.34
C ASN A 25 23.49 -7.70 -3.47
N LYS A 26 24.50 -8.54 -3.75
CA LYS A 26 25.02 -9.49 -2.80
C LYS A 26 25.59 -8.73 -1.60
N LEU A 27 25.05 -8.98 -0.42
CA LEU A 27 25.43 -8.27 0.78
C LEU A 27 26.79 -8.79 1.30
N SER A 28 27.65 -7.87 1.75
CA SER A 28 28.92 -8.16 2.38
C SER A 28 29.02 -7.41 3.70
N GLU A 29 29.29 -8.12 4.79
CA GLU A 29 29.44 -7.53 6.12
C GLU A 29 30.43 -6.38 6.15
N ASP A 30 31.64 -6.58 5.61
CA ASP A 30 32.70 -5.55 5.59
C ASP A 30 32.26 -4.29 4.83
N GLN A 31 31.52 -4.45 3.73
CA GLN A 31 31.01 -3.32 2.96
C GLN A 31 29.93 -2.57 3.74
N LEU A 32 28.99 -3.30 4.32
CA LEU A 32 27.92 -2.72 5.12
C LEU A 32 28.47 -1.95 6.33
N MET A 33 29.45 -2.52 7.04
CA MET A 33 30.10 -1.86 8.18
C MET A 33 30.80 -0.56 7.76
N ARG A 34 31.55 -0.56 6.64
CA ARG A 34 32.16 0.68 6.11
C ARG A 34 31.12 1.73 5.71
N GLN A 35 30.02 1.31 5.09
CA GLN A 35 28.95 2.24 4.71
C GLN A 35 28.29 2.89 5.94
N THR A 36 28.05 2.16 7.01
CA THR A 36 27.53 2.76 8.26
C THR A 36 28.52 3.75 8.88
N ASP A 37 29.83 3.52 8.78
CA ASP A 37 30.83 4.50 9.21
C ASP A 37 30.76 5.79 8.38
N TYR A 38 30.55 5.68 7.07
CA TYR A 38 30.35 6.86 6.21
C TYR A 38 29.08 7.63 6.56
N LEU A 39 27.95 6.94 6.75
CA LEU A 39 26.69 7.56 7.16
C LEU A 39 26.85 8.33 8.50
N LYS A 40 27.56 7.76 9.45
CA LYS A 40 27.90 8.42 10.72
C LYS A 40 28.79 9.66 10.50
N GLN A 41 29.83 9.55 9.67
CA GLN A 41 30.73 10.68 9.35
C GLN A 41 30.01 11.81 8.62
N MET A 42 28.98 11.50 7.82
CA MET A 42 28.10 12.48 7.18
C MET A 42 27.18 13.21 8.17
N GLY A 43 27.17 12.83 9.44
CA GLY A 43 26.33 13.46 10.46
C GLY A 43 24.91 12.96 10.53
N LEU A 44 24.60 11.83 9.89
CA LEU A 44 23.26 11.23 9.92
C LEU A 44 22.96 10.62 11.29
N GLY A 45 21.69 10.61 11.67
CA GLY A 45 21.22 10.08 12.96
C GLY A 45 20.90 8.59 12.93
N GLY A 46 20.67 8.06 11.76
CA GLY A 46 20.32 6.67 11.54
C GLY A 46 20.29 6.31 10.08
N TYR A 47 19.71 5.17 9.77
CA TYR A 47 19.48 4.69 8.41
C TYR A 47 18.37 3.66 8.38
N THR A 48 17.63 3.61 7.29
CA THR A 48 16.63 2.58 7.03
C THR A 48 17.28 1.44 6.24
N ILE A 49 17.21 0.21 6.76
CA ILE A 49 17.60 -0.99 5.99
C ILE A 49 16.53 -1.21 4.91
N HIS A 50 16.82 -0.70 3.71
CA HIS A 50 15.85 -0.63 2.62
C HIS A 50 16.22 -1.62 1.51
N CYS A 51 15.51 -2.74 1.46
CA CYS A 51 15.67 -3.70 0.38
C CYS A 51 15.17 -3.14 -0.94
N ARG A 52 15.91 -3.38 -2.01
CA ARG A 52 15.59 -2.89 -3.36
C ARG A 52 15.84 -3.95 -4.42
N THR A 53 15.31 -3.70 -5.60
CA THR A 53 15.57 -4.51 -6.79
C THR A 53 17.08 -4.71 -6.98
N GLY A 54 17.49 -5.95 -7.15
CA GLY A 54 18.91 -6.35 -7.26
C GLY A 54 19.47 -6.98 -5.99
N LEU A 55 18.72 -7.05 -4.89
CA LEU A 55 19.12 -7.82 -3.71
C LEU A 55 19.30 -9.30 -4.09
N ASP A 56 20.55 -9.79 -3.98
CA ASP A 56 20.92 -11.18 -4.31
C ASP A 56 21.05 -12.08 -3.06
N THR A 57 21.25 -11.48 -1.89
CA THR A 57 21.15 -12.20 -0.61
C THR A 57 19.69 -12.52 -0.31
N PRO A 58 19.33 -13.79 -0.05
CA PRO A 58 17.93 -14.17 0.15
C PRO A 58 17.22 -13.35 1.24
N TYR A 59 16.20 -12.59 0.83
CA TYR A 59 15.39 -11.75 1.72
C TYR A 59 14.81 -12.57 2.87
N MET A 60 14.90 -12.05 4.10
CA MET A 60 14.48 -12.74 5.34
C MET A 60 15.12 -14.12 5.57
N GLY A 61 16.20 -14.45 4.85
CA GLY A 61 17.01 -15.65 5.07
C GLY A 61 17.99 -15.47 6.24
N PRO A 62 18.64 -16.58 6.70
CA PRO A 62 19.55 -16.53 7.84
C PRO A 62 20.73 -15.56 7.66
N GLU A 63 21.30 -15.50 6.45
CA GLU A 63 22.41 -14.57 6.12
C GLU A 63 21.95 -13.12 6.23
N PHE A 64 20.80 -12.79 5.63
CA PHE A 64 20.20 -11.47 5.69
C PHE A 64 19.93 -11.02 7.14
N LEU A 65 19.25 -11.85 7.92
CA LEU A 65 18.91 -11.55 9.31
C LEU A 65 20.18 -11.48 10.21
N GLY A 66 21.20 -12.29 9.93
CA GLY A 66 22.48 -12.20 10.60
C GLY A 66 23.18 -10.86 10.37
N LEU A 67 23.11 -10.32 9.13
CA LEU A 67 23.63 -8.99 8.80
C LEU A 67 22.82 -7.88 9.47
N VAL A 68 21.49 -7.98 9.47
CA VAL A 68 20.62 -7.05 10.20
C VAL A 68 21.03 -6.96 11.67
N LYS A 69 21.21 -8.10 12.34
CA LYS A 69 21.64 -8.14 13.75
C LYS A 69 22.97 -7.40 13.97
N LYS A 70 23.97 -7.68 13.15
CA LYS A 70 25.30 -7.03 13.26
C LYS A 70 25.22 -5.53 13.03
N ILE A 71 24.42 -5.08 12.09
CA ILE A 71 24.21 -3.64 11.82
C ILE A 71 23.51 -2.96 12.98
N VAL A 72 22.51 -3.59 13.59
CA VAL A 72 21.83 -3.07 14.79
C VAL A 72 22.79 -2.99 15.98
N GLU A 73 23.60 -4.02 16.22
CA GLU A 73 24.64 -4.01 17.26
C GLU A 73 25.66 -2.88 17.05
N LYS A 74 26.05 -2.61 15.79
CA LYS A 74 26.94 -1.51 15.47
C LYS A 74 26.26 -0.15 15.69
N ALA A 75 25.04 0.03 15.23
CA ALA A 75 24.29 1.27 15.43
C ALA A 75 24.14 1.61 16.93
N LYS A 76 23.86 0.61 17.75
CA LYS A 76 23.83 0.76 19.22
C LYS A 76 25.13 1.32 19.79
N LYS A 77 26.27 0.77 19.36
CA LYS A 77 27.61 1.27 19.77
C LYS A 77 27.90 2.68 19.25
N ASP A 78 27.39 3.01 18.09
CA ASP A 78 27.60 4.30 17.43
C ASP A 78 26.65 5.40 17.89
N GLY A 79 25.61 5.07 18.69
CA GLY A 79 24.58 5.99 19.12
C GLY A 79 23.66 6.42 17.96
N MET A 80 23.46 5.55 16.96
CA MET A 80 22.61 5.76 15.79
C MET A 80 21.34 4.91 15.90
N HIS A 81 20.32 5.28 15.11
CA HIS A 81 19.09 4.49 14.96
C HIS A 81 19.11 3.62 13.70
N VAL A 82 18.43 2.49 13.78
CA VAL A 82 18.14 1.64 12.62
C VAL A 82 16.63 1.61 12.44
N TYR A 83 16.18 1.96 11.25
CA TYR A 83 14.78 1.82 10.86
C TYR A 83 14.65 0.56 10.00
N LEU A 84 13.61 -0.23 10.24
CA LEU A 84 13.35 -1.41 9.45
C LEU A 84 12.41 -1.07 8.29
N TYR A 85 12.56 -1.82 7.21
CA TYR A 85 11.66 -1.79 6.06
C TYR A 85 11.02 -3.16 5.93
N ASP A 86 9.69 -3.22 5.80
CA ASP A 86 8.95 -4.45 5.97
C ASP A 86 8.86 -5.34 4.72
N GLU A 87 9.47 -4.91 3.60
CA GLU A 87 9.31 -5.59 2.32
C GLU A 87 10.65 -5.79 1.58
N ASP A 88 10.64 -6.68 0.60
CA ASP A 88 11.73 -6.85 -0.37
C ASP A 88 11.82 -5.65 -1.33
N ARG A 89 10.68 -5.15 -1.76
CA ARG A 89 10.49 -3.94 -2.58
C ARG A 89 9.05 -3.48 -2.52
N TRP A 90 8.78 -2.20 -2.76
CA TRP A 90 7.41 -1.68 -2.75
C TRP A 90 6.51 -2.34 -3.84
N PRO A 91 5.19 -2.34 -3.69
CA PRO A 91 4.46 -1.95 -2.48
C PRO A 91 4.48 -3.07 -1.43
N SER A 92 4.42 -2.67 -0.16
CA SER A 92 4.47 -3.59 0.98
C SER A 92 3.28 -4.54 1.04
N GLY A 93 3.53 -5.75 1.56
CA GLY A 93 2.49 -6.73 1.87
C GLY A 93 2.71 -8.13 1.29
N PHE A 94 3.51 -8.29 0.23
CA PHE A 94 3.72 -9.60 -0.39
C PHE A 94 4.91 -10.40 0.18
N GLY A 95 5.73 -9.77 1.02
CA GLY A 95 6.84 -10.41 1.75
C GLY A 95 7.86 -11.08 0.84
N GLY A 96 8.32 -10.38 -0.22
CA GLY A 96 9.22 -10.96 -1.23
C GLY A 96 8.64 -12.17 -1.96
N GLY A 97 7.31 -12.32 -2.02
CA GLY A 97 6.57 -13.43 -2.61
C GLY A 97 6.24 -14.56 -1.63
N MET A 98 6.77 -14.53 -0.40
CA MET A 98 6.51 -15.59 0.59
C MET A 98 5.05 -15.67 1.04
N VAL A 99 4.33 -14.56 1.01
CA VAL A 99 2.89 -14.51 1.33
C VAL A 99 2.08 -15.11 0.18
N THR A 100 2.34 -14.64 -1.03
CA THR A 100 1.49 -14.85 -2.20
C THR A 100 1.82 -16.11 -3.01
N ARG A 101 2.75 -16.95 -2.54
CA ARG A 101 2.89 -18.34 -3.00
C ARG A 101 1.62 -19.14 -2.82
N GLU A 102 0.86 -18.84 -1.77
CA GLU A 102 -0.44 -19.43 -1.50
C GLU A 102 -1.54 -18.58 -2.16
N ASP A 103 -2.31 -19.17 -3.06
CA ASP A 103 -3.39 -18.50 -3.78
C ASP A 103 -4.44 -17.87 -2.83
N ALA A 104 -4.56 -18.41 -1.61
CA ALA A 104 -5.44 -17.88 -0.57
C ALA A 104 -5.13 -16.41 -0.21
N TYR A 105 -3.87 -15.98 -0.32
CA TYR A 105 -3.41 -14.65 0.08
C TYR A 105 -3.15 -13.70 -1.10
N ARG A 106 -3.28 -14.20 -2.34
CA ARG A 106 -3.12 -13.37 -3.54
C ARG A 106 -4.21 -12.32 -3.63
N GLY A 107 -3.88 -11.16 -4.19
CA GLY A 107 -4.82 -10.09 -4.48
C GLY A 107 -6.01 -10.56 -5.29
N ARG A 108 -7.16 -9.97 -5.02
CA ARG A 108 -8.41 -10.21 -5.72
C ARG A 108 -9.01 -8.92 -6.22
N TYR A 109 -9.79 -9.05 -7.28
CA TYR A 109 -10.57 -7.95 -7.83
C TYR A 109 -11.79 -8.46 -8.57
N LEU A 110 -12.79 -7.63 -8.69
CA LEU A 110 -13.97 -7.90 -9.51
C LEU A 110 -13.74 -7.29 -10.88
N VAL A 111 -13.93 -8.09 -11.92
CA VAL A 111 -14.02 -7.64 -13.31
C VAL A 111 -15.47 -7.56 -13.71
N PHE A 112 -15.89 -6.35 -14.10
CA PHE A 112 -17.20 -6.12 -14.68
C PHE A 112 -17.07 -5.90 -16.18
N THR A 113 -17.71 -6.73 -17.00
CA THR A 113 -17.42 -6.84 -18.43
C THR A 113 -18.64 -7.23 -19.25
N PRO A 114 -18.79 -6.69 -20.48
CA PRO A 114 -19.83 -7.15 -21.41
C PRO A 114 -19.46 -8.46 -22.15
N PHE A 115 -18.32 -9.07 -21.86
CA PHE A 115 -17.81 -10.25 -22.55
C PHE A 115 -17.90 -11.48 -21.65
N CYS A 116 -18.48 -12.58 -22.16
CA CYS A 116 -18.45 -13.86 -21.44
C CYS A 116 -17.00 -14.41 -21.42
N GLN A 117 -16.72 -15.25 -20.42
CA GLN A 117 -15.35 -15.74 -20.16
C GLN A 117 -14.74 -16.50 -21.35
N GLU A 118 -15.55 -17.23 -22.12
CA GLU A 118 -15.11 -18.00 -23.28
C GLU A 118 -14.62 -17.10 -24.42
N THR A 119 -15.16 -15.89 -24.55
CA THR A 119 -14.81 -14.93 -25.60
C THR A 119 -13.89 -13.82 -25.12
N ARG A 120 -13.71 -13.69 -23.81
CA ARG A 120 -12.91 -12.63 -23.20
C ARG A 120 -11.42 -12.89 -23.41
N THR A 121 -10.74 -11.94 -24.03
CA THR A 121 -9.29 -11.88 -24.10
C THR A 121 -8.81 -10.65 -23.35
N SER A 122 -8.23 -10.84 -22.16
CA SER A 122 -7.58 -9.74 -21.45
C SER A 122 -6.12 -9.59 -21.90
N THR A 123 -5.70 -8.36 -22.14
CA THR A 123 -4.28 -8.02 -22.11
C THR A 123 -3.96 -7.72 -20.65
N GLU A 124 -3.39 -8.69 -19.93
CA GLU A 124 -2.95 -8.44 -18.57
C GLU A 124 -1.78 -7.46 -18.58
N LYS A 125 -2.04 -6.26 -18.11
CA LYS A 125 -1.00 -5.41 -17.53
C LYS A 125 -1.03 -5.67 -16.03
N ASP A 126 0.14 -5.92 -15.45
CA ASP A 126 0.26 -5.75 -14.02
C ASP A 126 -0.12 -4.29 -13.70
N ARG A 127 -1.21 -4.13 -12.96
CA ARG A 127 -1.86 -2.83 -12.79
C ARG A 127 -1.32 -2.05 -11.61
N ILE A 128 -0.48 -2.67 -10.81
CA ILE A 128 0.21 -2.03 -9.70
C ILE A 128 1.53 -1.42 -10.23
N THR A 129 2.27 -2.16 -11.01
CA THR A 129 3.59 -1.71 -11.50
C THR A 129 3.58 -1.19 -12.94
N GLY A 130 2.46 -1.32 -13.66
CA GLY A 130 2.36 -0.95 -15.08
C GLY A 130 3.14 -1.87 -16.03
N SER A 131 3.80 -2.92 -15.53
CA SER A 131 4.50 -3.89 -16.35
C SER A 131 3.50 -4.77 -17.10
N SER A 132 3.67 -4.88 -18.44
CA SER A 132 2.84 -5.77 -19.24
C SER A 132 3.40 -7.19 -19.21
N ALA A 133 2.62 -8.14 -18.71
CA ALA A 133 2.87 -9.55 -19.02
C ALA A 133 2.65 -9.76 -20.53
N ALA A 134 3.64 -10.32 -21.23
CA ALA A 134 3.49 -10.63 -22.63
C ALA A 134 2.53 -11.82 -22.79
N GLY A 135 1.34 -11.57 -23.32
CA GLY A 135 0.40 -12.61 -23.72
C GLY A 135 -1.06 -12.24 -23.50
N LYS A 136 -1.93 -12.84 -24.31
CA LYS A 136 -3.37 -12.86 -24.03
C LYS A 136 -3.60 -13.95 -22.99
N VAL A 137 -4.07 -13.60 -21.80
CA VAL A 137 -4.42 -14.57 -20.77
C VAL A 137 -5.93 -14.71 -20.73
N GLN A 138 -6.41 -15.94 -20.74
CA GLN A 138 -7.81 -16.23 -20.48
C GLN A 138 -8.12 -15.85 -19.03
N GLY A 139 -9.24 -15.17 -18.77
CA GLY A 139 -9.64 -14.82 -17.42
C GLY A 139 -9.73 -16.07 -16.53
N ASN A 140 -9.23 -15.97 -15.31
CA ASN A 140 -9.25 -17.06 -14.32
C ASN A 140 -10.45 -16.95 -13.36
N GLY A 141 -11.39 -16.07 -13.70
CA GLY A 141 -12.45 -15.59 -12.82
C GLY A 141 -13.56 -16.59 -12.56
N ARG A 142 -14.05 -16.60 -11.32
CA ARG A 142 -15.30 -17.24 -10.94
C ARG A 142 -16.46 -16.25 -11.18
N LEU A 143 -17.48 -16.68 -11.92
CA LEU A 143 -18.70 -15.87 -12.13
C LEU A 143 -19.40 -15.63 -10.80
N LEU A 144 -19.68 -14.37 -10.48
CA LEU A 144 -20.44 -13.94 -9.30
C LEU A 144 -21.88 -13.60 -9.65
N ALA A 145 -22.08 -12.90 -10.78
CA ALA A 145 -23.39 -12.45 -11.21
C ALA A 145 -23.40 -12.08 -12.70
N ARG A 146 -24.61 -12.04 -13.27
CA ARG A 146 -24.89 -11.54 -14.62
C ARG A 146 -26.01 -10.51 -14.54
N TYR A 147 -25.94 -9.49 -15.39
CA TYR A 147 -26.91 -8.40 -15.38
C TYR A 147 -27.37 -8.10 -16.80
N GLU A 148 -28.66 -7.86 -16.95
CA GLU A 148 -29.20 -7.17 -18.10
C GLU A 148 -29.19 -5.68 -17.81
N ILE A 149 -28.60 -4.89 -18.71
CA ILE A 149 -28.37 -3.45 -18.54
C ILE A 149 -29.08 -2.66 -19.62
N SER A 150 -29.86 -1.67 -19.21
CA SER A 150 -30.51 -0.70 -20.10
C SER A 150 -29.99 0.71 -19.80
N LEU A 151 -29.48 1.37 -20.84
CA LEU A 151 -29.04 2.76 -20.78
C LEU A 151 -29.98 3.67 -21.56
N LYS A 152 -30.25 4.84 -21.04
CA LYS A 152 -30.99 5.90 -21.73
C LYS A 152 -30.28 7.23 -21.50
N ASP A 153 -29.96 7.92 -22.61
CA ASP A 153 -29.27 9.21 -22.59
C ASP A 153 -27.97 9.22 -21.77
N GLY A 154 -27.24 8.09 -21.76
CA GLY A 154 -25.99 7.92 -21.02
C GLY A 154 -26.15 7.54 -19.53
N TYR A 155 -27.38 7.39 -19.05
CA TYR A 155 -27.68 7.01 -17.66
C TYR A 155 -28.16 5.57 -17.56
N LEU A 156 -27.94 4.94 -16.40
CA LEU A 156 -28.48 3.63 -16.05
C LEU A 156 -30.00 3.75 -15.80
N SER A 157 -30.81 3.41 -16.83
CA SER A 157 -32.26 3.54 -16.73
C SER A 157 -32.92 2.35 -16.05
N GLU A 158 -32.44 1.14 -16.35
CA GLU A 158 -32.92 -0.10 -15.77
C GLU A 158 -31.82 -1.13 -15.73
N TYR A 159 -31.84 -1.99 -14.74
CA TYR A 159 -31.01 -3.18 -14.69
C TYR A 159 -31.67 -4.26 -13.84
N ARG A 160 -31.27 -5.49 -14.07
CA ARG A 160 -31.65 -6.62 -13.22
C ARG A 160 -30.58 -7.69 -13.21
N ARG A 161 -30.39 -8.31 -12.06
CA ARG A 161 -29.53 -9.49 -11.93
C ARG A 161 -30.26 -10.69 -12.55
N LEU A 162 -29.57 -11.43 -13.42
CA LEU A 162 -30.11 -12.60 -14.10
C LEU A 162 -29.90 -13.86 -13.25
N ALA A 163 -30.90 -14.74 -13.23
CA ALA A 163 -30.74 -16.07 -12.66
C ALA A 163 -29.85 -16.96 -13.53
N ASP A 164 -29.38 -18.09 -12.98
CA ASP A 164 -28.56 -19.04 -13.71
C ASP A 164 -29.30 -19.60 -14.91
N GLY A 165 -28.67 -19.54 -16.09
CA GLY A 165 -29.26 -19.97 -17.36
C GLY A 165 -30.32 -19.03 -17.96
N GLU A 166 -30.66 -17.93 -17.29
CA GLU A 166 -31.63 -16.96 -17.81
C GLU A 166 -30.98 -16.18 -19.00
N GLU A 167 -31.75 -16.04 -20.08
CA GLU A 167 -31.37 -15.24 -21.23
C GLU A 167 -31.69 -13.75 -21.01
N GLY A 168 -30.96 -12.86 -21.65
CA GLY A 168 -31.18 -11.41 -21.59
C GLY A 168 -30.51 -10.71 -22.75
N THR A 169 -30.74 -9.42 -22.85
CA THR A 169 -30.10 -8.53 -23.84
C THR A 169 -29.08 -7.63 -23.14
N ASN A 170 -28.03 -7.22 -23.86
CA ASN A 170 -26.95 -6.36 -23.31
C ASN A 170 -26.44 -6.83 -21.95
N ILE A 171 -25.99 -8.09 -21.90
CA ILE A 171 -25.57 -8.75 -20.66
C ILE A 171 -24.17 -8.27 -20.26
N TRP A 172 -24.03 -7.98 -18.96
CA TRP A 172 -22.75 -7.73 -18.32
C TRP A 172 -22.51 -8.81 -17.26
N TYR A 173 -21.24 -9.18 -17.11
CA TYR A 173 -20.79 -10.25 -16.23
C TYR A 173 -19.90 -9.68 -15.12
N ALA A 174 -20.05 -10.17 -13.92
CA ALA A 174 -19.15 -9.89 -12.80
C ALA A 174 -18.35 -11.16 -12.49
N TYR A 175 -17.03 -11.09 -12.63
CA TYR A 175 -16.11 -12.18 -12.29
C TYR A 175 -15.19 -11.77 -11.15
N LEU A 176 -15.00 -12.68 -10.19
CA LEU A 176 -13.92 -12.53 -9.19
C LEU A 176 -12.66 -13.16 -9.74
N GLU A 177 -11.60 -12.39 -9.89
CA GLU A 177 -10.32 -12.84 -10.41
C GLU A 177 -9.19 -12.71 -9.41
N LEU A 178 -8.15 -13.53 -9.57
CA LEU A 178 -6.91 -13.44 -8.84
C LEU A 178 -5.93 -12.50 -9.55
N SER A 179 -5.20 -11.71 -8.78
CA SER A 179 -4.11 -10.89 -9.32
C SER A 179 -3.07 -11.74 -10.03
N PRO A 180 -2.61 -11.32 -11.22
CA PRO A 180 -1.65 -12.09 -12.00
C PRO A 180 -0.28 -12.18 -11.30
N LYS A 181 0.48 -13.22 -11.65
CA LYS A 181 1.89 -13.33 -11.26
C LYS A 181 2.74 -12.40 -12.13
N SER A 182 3.74 -11.77 -11.52
CA SER A 182 4.59 -10.79 -12.17
C SER A 182 6.05 -10.94 -11.73
N PRO A 183 7.03 -10.71 -12.61
CA PRO A 183 8.44 -10.66 -12.23
C PRO A 183 8.74 -9.63 -11.14
N TRP A 184 7.97 -8.54 -11.08
CA TRP A 184 8.10 -7.55 -10.02
C TRP A 184 7.88 -8.13 -8.64
N PHE A 185 6.95 -9.05 -8.48
CA PHE A 185 6.65 -9.76 -7.24
C PHE A 185 7.42 -11.09 -7.11
N ASN A 186 8.63 -11.20 -7.66
CA ASN A 186 9.44 -12.42 -7.67
C ASN A 186 8.72 -13.63 -8.31
N ASN A 187 8.02 -13.40 -9.42
CA ASN A 187 7.16 -14.36 -10.14
C ASN A 187 5.97 -14.88 -9.31
N GLU A 188 5.63 -14.19 -8.24
CA GLU A 188 4.37 -14.33 -7.51
C GLU A 188 3.44 -13.15 -7.82
N SER A 189 2.46 -12.86 -6.98
CA SER A 189 1.52 -11.76 -7.19
C SER A 189 1.53 -10.77 -6.01
N TYR A 190 0.82 -9.66 -6.15
CA TYR A 190 0.56 -8.80 -5.01
C TYR A 190 -0.46 -9.42 -4.04
N VAL A 191 -0.42 -8.99 -2.80
CA VAL A 191 -1.20 -9.51 -1.68
C VAL A 191 -2.65 -9.00 -1.70
N ASN A 192 -3.56 -9.76 -1.08
CA ASN A 192 -4.92 -9.31 -0.78
C ASN A 192 -4.93 -8.43 0.48
N THR A 193 -4.75 -7.13 0.28
CA THR A 193 -4.75 -6.13 1.37
C THR A 193 -6.13 -5.95 2.04
N LEU A 194 -7.19 -6.48 1.45
CA LEU A 194 -8.54 -6.50 2.02
C LEU A 194 -8.81 -7.72 2.90
N ASP A 195 -7.84 -8.62 3.05
CA ASP A 195 -7.95 -9.83 3.88
C ASP A 195 -6.96 -9.78 5.06
N LYS A 196 -7.51 -9.68 6.25
CA LYS A 196 -6.74 -9.71 7.51
C LYS A 196 -5.85 -10.95 7.66
N LYS A 197 -6.22 -12.08 7.07
CA LYS A 197 -5.42 -13.31 7.11
C LYS A 197 -4.14 -13.15 6.27
N ALA A 198 -4.24 -12.49 5.12
CA ALA A 198 -3.09 -12.20 4.28
C ALA A 198 -2.10 -11.26 4.98
N THR A 199 -2.60 -10.21 5.66
CA THR A 199 -1.75 -9.31 6.46
C THR A 199 -1.11 -10.04 7.65
N LYS A 200 -1.83 -10.92 8.33
CA LYS A 200 -1.23 -11.75 9.40
C LYS A 200 -0.11 -12.64 8.85
N ARG A 201 -0.30 -13.22 7.66
CA ARG A 201 0.75 -14.00 7.00
C ARG A 201 1.96 -13.14 6.64
N PHE A 202 1.74 -11.91 6.22
CA PHE A 202 2.82 -10.93 6.00
C PHE A 202 3.60 -10.65 7.29
N ILE A 203 2.92 -10.44 8.40
CA ILE A 203 3.56 -10.28 9.72
C ILE A 203 4.43 -11.51 10.05
N GLU A 204 3.92 -12.73 9.87
CA GLU A 204 4.65 -13.96 10.16
C GLU A 204 5.96 -14.11 9.37
N VAL A 205 5.96 -13.72 8.10
CA VAL A 205 7.13 -13.91 7.23
C VAL A 205 8.13 -12.77 7.26
N THR A 206 7.78 -11.63 7.86
CA THR A 206 8.62 -10.42 7.94
C THR A 206 8.80 -9.95 9.38
N HIS A 207 7.80 -9.36 9.99
CA HIS A 207 7.83 -8.72 11.30
C HIS A 207 8.25 -9.67 12.42
N GLU A 208 7.70 -10.88 12.46
CA GLU A 208 8.07 -11.90 13.45
C GLU A 208 9.53 -12.34 13.32
N LYS A 209 10.08 -12.36 12.11
CA LYS A 209 11.50 -12.67 11.90
C LYS A 209 12.41 -11.56 12.41
N TYR A 210 12.02 -10.30 12.21
CA TYR A 210 12.73 -9.18 12.82
C TYR A 210 12.63 -9.23 14.34
N LEU A 211 11.44 -9.50 14.90
CA LEU A 211 11.23 -9.64 16.35
C LEU A 211 12.15 -10.71 16.94
N GLN A 212 12.21 -11.90 16.32
CA GLN A 212 13.08 -13.00 16.75
C GLN A 212 14.57 -12.66 16.68
N THR A 213 14.96 -11.77 15.76
CA THR A 213 16.36 -11.46 15.47
C THR A 213 16.88 -10.27 16.30
N VAL A 214 16.09 -9.20 16.39
CA VAL A 214 16.49 -7.90 16.96
C VAL A 214 15.42 -7.24 17.83
N GLY A 215 14.39 -7.98 18.25
CA GLY A 215 13.24 -7.45 18.99
C GLY A 215 13.60 -6.84 20.34
N GLU A 216 14.74 -7.20 20.95
CA GLU A 216 15.24 -6.60 22.19
C GLU A 216 15.55 -5.10 22.02
N GLU A 217 15.81 -4.65 20.78
CA GLU A 217 16.15 -3.27 20.45
C GLU A 217 14.94 -2.44 19.97
N PHE A 218 13.74 -3.03 19.95
CA PHE A 218 12.51 -2.35 19.57
C PHE A 218 12.14 -1.24 20.56
N GLY A 219 11.77 -0.07 20.05
CA GLY A 219 11.50 1.13 20.82
C GLY A 219 12.75 1.83 21.39
N GLY A 220 13.95 1.30 21.06
CA GLY A 220 15.24 1.85 21.43
C GLY A 220 16.07 2.17 20.19
N VAL A 221 17.05 1.32 19.89
CA VAL A 221 17.89 1.45 18.68
C VAL A 221 17.04 1.34 17.40
N ILE A 222 15.97 0.55 17.46
CA ILE A 222 15.01 0.37 16.35
C ILE A 222 13.67 1.04 16.75
N PRO A 223 13.46 2.32 16.38
CA PRO A 223 12.25 3.04 16.78
C PRO A 223 11.02 2.67 15.96
N SER A 224 11.20 2.32 14.69
CA SER A 224 10.06 2.04 13.79
C SER A 224 10.38 1.04 12.69
N ILE A 225 9.29 0.50 12.12
CA ILE A 225 9.27 -0.29 10.91
C ILE A 225 8.40 0.44 9.87
N PHE A 226 8.89 0.53 8.64
CA PHE A 226 8.30 1.26 7.55
C PHE A 226 7.53 0.33 6.61
N THR A 227 6.28 0.69 6.33
CA THR A 227 5.43 0.07 5.31
C THR A 227 5.23 1.03 4.15
N ASP A 228 5.39 0.54 2.92
CA ASP A 228 5.53 1.36 1.72
C ASP A 228 4.37 1.15 0.75
N GLU A 229 3.58 2.19 0.54
CA GLU A 229 2.49 2.27 -0.44
C GLU A 229 1.54 1.04 -0.50
N PRO A 230 1.07 0.47 0.62
CA PRO A 230 0.08 -0.58 0.54
C PRO A 230 -1.16 -0.08 -0.20
N GLN A 231 -1.69 -0.93 -1.07
CA GLN A 231 -2.77 -0.56 -1.96
C GLN A 231 -3.63 -1.77 -2.32
N PHE A 232 -4.75 -1.55 -2.98
CA PHE A 232 -5.52 -2.59 -3.63
C PHE A 232 -5.49 -2.44 -5.15
N THR A 233 -6.07 -3.37 -5.89
CA THR A 233 -6.22 -3.24 -7.35
C THR A 233 -6.88 -1.92 -7.70
N HIS A 234 -6.23 -1.08 -8.51
CA HIS A 234 -6.73 0.24 -8.83
C HIS A 234 -8.10 0.18 -9.50
N LYS A 235 -9.03 0.93 -8.94
CA LYS A 235 -10.38 1.08 -9.47
C LYS A 235 -10.33 1.71 -10.85
N GLN A 236 -11.10 1.15 -11.76
CA GLN A 236 -11.31 1.70 -13.10
C GLN A 236 -12.74 2.20 -13.28
N THR A 237 -12.92 3.05 -14.28
CA THR A 237 -14.22 3.58 -14.68
C THR A 237 -14.42 3.42 -16.18
N LEU A 238 -15.65 3.43 -16.61
CA LEU A 238 -16.00 3.59 -18.03
C LEU A 238 -15.64 5.03 -18.45
N GLY A 239 -15.07 5.20 -19.64
CA GLY A 239 -14.79 6.52 -20.20
C GLY A 239 -16.06 7.18 -20.73
N LYS A 240 -17.00 6.37 -21.24
CA LYS A 240 -18.34 6.77 -21.70
C LYS A 240 -19.33 5.69 -21.27
N ALA A 241 -20.58 6.08 -21.07
CA ALA A 241 -21.61 5.16 -20.61
C ALA A 241 -21.81 3.95 -21.55
N GLU A 242 -21.71 4.16 -22.86
CA GLU A 242 -21.90 3.11 -23.87
C GLU A 242 -20.63 2.30 -24.18
N GLU A 243 -19.52 2.62 -23.49
CA GLU A 243 -18.25 1.93 -23.73
C GLU A 243 -18.33 0.46 -23.29
N LYS A 244 -17.90 -0.42 -24.18
CA LYS A 244 -17.85 -1.86 -23.94
C LYS A 244 -16.41 -2.31 -23.73
N LYS A 245 -16.02 -2.38 -22.47
CA LYS A 245 -14.69 -2.83 -22.04
C LYS A 245 -14.74 -3.49 -20.68
N ASP A 246 -13.68 -4.16 -20.31
CA ASP A 246 -13.46 -4.62 -18.92
C ASP A 246 -13.25 -3.42 -18.00
N VAL A 247 -13.89 -3.44 -16.85
CA VAL A 247 -13.70 -2.48 -15.76
C VAL A 247 -13.42 -3.23 -14.47
N LEU A 248 -12.37 -2.84 -13.78
CA LEU A 248 -11.97 -3.49 -12.54
C LEU A 248 -12.28 -2.63 -11.33
N ILE A 249 -12.70 -3.32 -10.27
CA ILE A 249 -12.85 -2.72 -8.95
C ILE A 249 -12.27 -3.61 -7.87
N PRO A 250 -11.74 -3.04 -6.77
CA PRO A 250 -11.33 -3.78 -5.59
C PRO A 250 -12.47 -4.65 -5.05
N TYR A 251 -12.14 -5.89 -4.73
CA TYR A 251 -13.09 -6.86 -4.18
C TYR A 251 -12.35 -8.02 -3.53
N THR A 252 -12.99 -8.76 -2.62
CA THR A 252 -12.41 -9.95 -1.99
C THR A 252 -13.49 -11.03 -1.76
N ASP A 253 -13.08 -12.25 -1.40
CA ASP A 253 -13.95 -13.43 -1.38
C ASP A 253 -15.19 -13.27 -0.48
N ASP A 254 -15.08 -12.64 0.67
CA ASP A 254 -16.15 -12.44 1.65
C ASP A 254 -16.75 -11.01 1.62
N PHE A 255 -16.49 -10.25 0.55
CA PHE A 255 -16.94 -8.85 0.43
C PHE A 255 -18.46 -8.74 0.49
N GLU A 256 -19.17 -9.58 -0.27
CA GLU A 256 -20.65 -9.60 -0.28
C GLU A 256 -21.22 -9.84 1.12
N ASP A 257 -20.71 -10.86 1.81
CA ASP A 257 -21.21 -11.24 3.15
C ASP A 257 -21.01 -10.11 4.16
N THR A 258 -19.82 -9.48 4.13
CA THR A 258 -19.49 -8.39 5.05
C THR A 258 -20.23 -7.10 4.70
N PHE A 259 -20.44 -6.83 3.41
CA PHE A 259 -21.26 -5.71 2.95
C PHE A 259 -22.71 -5.86 3.37
N CYS A 260 -23.32 -7.01 3.09
CA CYS A 260 -24.70 -7.31 3.52
C CYS A 260 -24.87 -7.16 5.04
N LYS A 261 -23.90 -7.65 5.81
CA LYS A 261 -23.92 -7.53 7.28
C LYS A 261 -23.88 -6.08 7.74
N THR A 262 -23.15 -5.23 7.05
CA THR A 262 -22.93 -3.83 7.45
C THR A 262 -24.11 -2.94 7.05
N TYR A 263 -24.60 -3.08 5.83
CA TYR A 263 -25.59 -2.15 5.25
C TYR A 263 -27.00 -2.74 5.11
N GLY A 264 -27.18 -4.05 5.32
CA GLY A 264 -28.47 -4.72 5.24
C GLY A 264 -28.99 -4.92 3.81
N GLU A 265 -28.13 -4.77 2.80
CA GLU A 265 -28.43 -4.93 1.38
C GLU A 265 -27.36 -5.77 0.67
N SER A 266 -27.72 -6.38 -0.46
CA SER A 266 -26.77 -7.10 -1.33
C SER A 266 -26.03 -6.13 -2.22
N PHE A 267 -24.70 -6.12 -2.16
CA PHE A 267 -23.87 -5.36 -3.09
C PHE A 267 -24.04 -5.85 -4.54
N LEU A 268 -24.08 -7.18 -4.71
CA LEU A 268 -24.22 -7.77 -6.04
C LEU A 268 -25.56 -7.48 -6.70
N ASP A 269 -26.62 -7.25 -5.93
CA ASP A 269 -27.93 -6.91 -6.54
C ASP A 269 -27.92 -5.49 -7.14
N HIS A 270 -27.03 -4.61 -6.63
CA HIS A 270 -26.93 -3.21 -7.04
C HIS A 270 -25.57 -2.85 -7.71
N LEU A 271 -24.73 -3.84 -8.02
CA LEU A 271 -23.41 -3.64 -8.60
C LEU A 271 -23.37 -2.69 -9.81
N PRO A 272 -24.32 -2.72 -10.77
CA PRO A 272 -24.32 -1.81 -11.91
C PRO A 272 -24.29 -0.33 -11.55
N GLU A 273 -24.85 0.06 -10.41
CA GLU A 273 -24.83 1.46 -9.93
C GLU A 273 -23.44 1.99 -9.60
N VAL A 274 -22.45 1.12 -9.45
CA VAL A 274 -21.05 1.54 -9.22
C VAL A 274 -20.42 2.10 -10.50
N PHE A 275 -20.91 1.72 -11.67
CA PHE A 275 -20.29 2.01 -12.97
C PHE A 275 -21.00 3.11 -13.77
N TRP A 276 -22.29 3.33 -13.54
CA TRP A 276 -23.09 4.31 -14.27
C TRP A 276 -23.80 5.29 -13.35
N GLU A 277 -23.97 6.49 -13.82
CA GLU A 277 -24.81 7.49 -13.17
C GLU A 277 -26.30 7.11 -13.29
N LEU A 278 -27.06 7.40 -12.25
CA LEU A 278 -28.51 7.23 -12.24
C LEU A 278 -29.20 8.46 -12.89
N PRO A 279 -30.41 8.30 -13.48
CA PRO A 279 -31.12 9.40 -14.10
C PRO A 279 -31.56 10.45 -13.06
N ASP A 280 -31.90 11.65 -13.56
CA ASP A 280 -32.51 12.74 -12.77
C ASP A 280 -31.66 13.23 -11.57
N GLY A 281 -30.34 13.02 -11.63
CA GLY A 281 -29.39 13.42 -10.58
C GLY A 281 -29.49 12.59 -9.30
N GLN A 282 -30.09 11.41 -9.36
CA GLN A 282 -30.14 10.48 -8.23
C GLN A 282 -28.72 10.01 -7.86
N ILE A 283 -28.47 9.89 -6.57
CA ILE A 283 -27.21 9.39 -6.01
C ILE A 283 -27.41 7.92 -5.62
N SER A 284 -26.51 7.05 -6.09
CA SER A 284 -26.48 5.65 -5.65
C SER A 284 -25.94 5.55 -4.23
N LEU A 285 -26.75 5.08 -3.30
CA LEU A 285 -26.33 4.74 -1.94
C LEU A 285 -25.41 3.53 -1.94
N THR A 286 -25.63 2.56 -2.82
CA THR A 286 -24.76 1.38 -2.96
C THR A 286 -23.34 1.78 -3.38
N ARG A 287 -23.18 2.77 -4.29
CA ARG A 287 -21.87 3.30 -4.65
C ARG A 287 -21.19 3.96 -3.45
N TYR A 288 -21.90 4.73 -2.65
CA TYR A 288 -21.38 5.33 -1.42
C TYR A 288 -20.97 4.27 -0.40
N HIS A 289 -21.86 3.32 -0.11
CA HIS A 289 -21.61 2.21 0.81
C HIS A 289 -20.43 1.34 0.35
N TYR A 290 -20.28 1.10 -0.96
CA TYR A 290 -19.17 0.36 -1.51
C TYR A 290 -17.82 1.02 -1.16
N HIS A 291 -17.71 2.33 -1.35
CA HIS A 291 -16.47 3.05 -1.04
C HIS A 291 -16.21 3.13 0.46
N ASP A 292 -17.22 3.35 1.27
CA ASP A 292 -17.11 3.35 2.72
C ASP A 292 -16.69 1.98 3.26
N HIS A 293 -17.33 0.91 2.78
CA HIS A 293 -16.99 -0.45 3.16
C HIS A 293 -15.56 -0.82 2.77
N LEU A 294 -15.17 -0.47 1.56
CA LEU A 294 -13.82 -0.72 1.05
C LEU A 294 -12.75 -0.01 1.90
N ALA A 295 -13.00 1.26 2.25
CA ALA A 295 -12.10 2.05 3.08
C ALA A 295 -11.93 1.44 4.48
N GLU A 296 -13.04 1.09 5.14
CA GLU A 296 -13.00 0.46 6.46
C GLU A 296 -12.32 -0.91 6.40
N ARG A 297 -12.69 -1.72 5.40
CA ARG A 297 -12.14 -3.05 5.22
C ARG A 297 -10.63 -3.05 5.04
N PHE A 298 -10.11 -2.13 4.22
CA PHE A 298 -8.66 -2.02 4.02
C PHE A 298 -7.95 -1.53 5.29
N ALA A 299 -8.49 -0.51 5.94
CA ALA A 299 -7.91 -0.01 7.18
C ALA A 299 -7.85 -1.11 8.26
N GLU A 300 -8.94 -1.84 8.49
CA GLU A 300 -8.99 -2.94 9.47
C GLU A 300 -8.06 -4.10 9.11
N ALA A 301 -8.07 -4.51 7.85
CA ALA A 301 -7.31 -5.68 7.40
C ALA A 301 -5.80 -5.41 7.40
N TYR A 302 -5.37 -4.23 6.99
CA TYR A 302 -3.96 -3.90 6.82
C TYR A 302 -3.42 -3.00 7.94
N ALA A 303 -3.82 -1.74 7.97
CA ALA A 303 -3.23 -0.73 8.85
C ALA A 303 -3.43 -1.04 10.35
N ASP A 304 -4.66 -1.37 10.76
CA ASP A 304 -4.96 -1.70 12.15
C ASP A 304 -4.29 -3.01 12.58
N THR A 305 -4.19 -3.98 11.68
CA THR A 305 -3.56 -5.28 11.96
C THR A 305 -2.06 -5.11 12.18
N LEU A 306 -1.36 -4.36 11.31
CA LEU A 306 0.06 -4.05 11.47
C LEU A 306 0.32 -3.14 12.68
N GLY A 307 -0.46 -2.08 12.80
CA GLY A 307 -0.31 -1.11 13.89
C GLY A 307 -0.49 -1.73 15.27
N SER A 308 -1.48 -2.61 15.42
CA SER A 308 -1.72 -3.34 16.68
C SER A 308 -0.57 -4.29 17.01
N TRP A 309 -0.01 -4.96 16.01
CA TRP A 309 1.18 -5.80 16.20
C TRP A 309 2.37 -4.95 16.62
N CYS A 310 2.63 -3.85 15.94
CA CYS A 310 3.73 -2.94 16.24
C CYS A 310 3.63 -2.37 17.67
N GLU A 311 2.45 -1.89 18.05
CA GLU A 311 2.20 -1.35 19.39
C GLU A 311 2.46 -2.40 20.48
N SER A 312 1.98 -3.64 20.29
CA SER A 312 2.20 -4.74 21.24
C SER A 312 3.66 -5.14 21.40
N HIS A 313 4.52 -4.84 20.41
CA HIS A 313 5.95 -5.12 20.42
C HIS A 313 6.83 -3.88 20.64
N ARG A 314 6.25 -2.74 20.99
CA ARG A 314 6.98 -1.50 21.32
C ARG A 314 7.83 -0.95 20.16
N ILE A 315 7.41 -1.16 18.93
CA ILE A 315 7.97 -0.56 17.72
C ILE A 315 6.88 0.29 17.07
N ALA A 316 7.22 1.44 16.50
CA ALA A 316 6.22 2.23 15.79
C ALA A 316 6.02 1.71 14.35
N LEU A 317 4.77 1.59 13.91
CA LEU A 317 4.45 1.50 12.49
C LEU A 317 4.57 2.90 11.89
N THR A 318 5.38 3.04 10.87
CA THR A 318 5.50 4.25 10.04
C THR A 318 5.41 3.88 8.56
N GLY A 319 5.44 4.87 7.69
CA GLY A 319 5.30 4.71 6.25
C GLY A 319 4.16 5.55 5.70
N HIS A 320 3.82 5.33 4.46
CA HIS A 320 2.82 6.13 3.75
C HIS A 320 1.92 5.25 2.88
N MET A 321 0.86 5.88 2.37
CA MET A 321 -0.14 5.21 1.56
C MET A 321 0.05 5.56 0.08
N MET A 322 -0.46 4.73 -0.82
CA MET A 322 -0.42 5.01 -2.27
C MET A 322 -1.35 6.17 -2.64
N ALA A 323 -0.96 6.99 -3.61
CA ALA A 323 -1.83 7.98 -4.27
C ALA A 323 -2.52 8.99 -3.34
N GLU A 324 -1.83 9.51 -2.35
CA GLU A 324 -2.32 10.40 -1.29
C GLU A 324 -2.81 11.81 -1.73
N PRO A 325 -2.35 12.42 -2.87
CA PRO A 325 -2.54 13.86 -3.11
C PRO A 325 -3.98 14.34 -3.21
N THR A 326 -4.88 13.53 -3.75
CA THR A 326 -6.28 13.94 -3.96
C THR A 326 -7.28 12.87 -3.51
N LEU A 327 -8.50 13.29 -3.16
CA LEU A 327 -9.59 12.34 -2.86
C LEU A 327 -9.88 11.40 -4.05
N GLY A 328 -9.76 11.91 -5.28
CA GLY A 328 -9.97 11.10 -6.49
C GLY A 328 -8.89 10.02 -6.66
N SER A 329 -7.62 10.35 -6.46
CA SER A 329 -6.53 9.37 -6.53
C SER A 329 -6.61 8.35 -5.40
N GLN A 330 -6.90 8.79 -4.17
CA GLN A 330 -7.11 7.91 -3.02
C GLN A 330 -8.25 6.92 -3.27
N THR A 331 -9.40 7.38 -3.73
CA THR A 331 -10.56 6.53 -4.05
C THR A 331 -10.19 5.42 -5.04
N GLY A 332 -9.25 5.67 -5.94
CA GLY A 332 -8.79 4.71 -6.94
C GLY A 332 -7.84 3.63 -6.41
N ALA A 333 -7.05 3.90 -5.38
CA ALA A 333 -5.91 3.05 -4.97
C ALA A 333 -5.96 2.56 -3.53
N LEU A 334 -6.58 3.33 -2.62
CA LEU A 334 -6.56 3.05 -1.18
C LEU A 334 -7.85 3.44 -0.44
N SER A 335 -8.79 4.08 -1.09
CA SER A 335 -10.02 4.71 -0.58
C SER A 335 -9.78 6.00 0.20
N GLU A 336 -9.24 5.97 1.40
CA GLU A 336 -9.06 7.14 2.28
C GLU A 336 -7.74 7.05 3.06
N ALA A 337 -6.79 7.95 2.84
CA ALA A 337 -5.53 7.98 3.59
C ALA A 337 -5.75 8.23 5.10
N MET A 338 -6.60 9.19 5.45
CA MET A 338 -6.87 9.56 6.85
C MET A 338 -7.38 8.39 7.70
N ARG A 339 -8.21 7.51 7.15
CA ARG A 339 -8.74 6.33 7.85
C ARG A 339 -7.64 5.32 8.19
N HIS A 340 -6.68 5.15 7.31
CA HIS A 340 -5.55 4.25 7.51
C HIS A 340 -4.59 4.74 8.58
N TYR A 341 -4.35 6.06 8.68
CA TYR A 341 -3.43 6.63 9.65
C TYR A 341 -3.79 6.32 11.10
N ARG A 342 -5.01 5.91 11.41
CA ARG A 342 -5.38 5.47 12.77
C ARG A 342 -4.53 4.29 13.26
N GLY A 343 -4.08 3.40 12.36
CA GLY A 343 -3.20 2.29 12.67
C GLY A 343 -1.73 2.67 12.80
N PHE A 344 -1.32 3.86 12.36
CA PHE A 344 0.08 4.28 12.37
C PHE A 344 0.44 5.01 13.67
N GLN A 345 1.53 4.59 14.32
CA GLN A 345 2.09 5.34 15.45
C GLN A 345 2.79 6.61 14.97
N VAL A 346 3.38 6.57 13.77
CA VAL A 346 4.00 7.72 13.09
C VAL A 346 3.45 7.78 11.67
N PRO A 347 2.37 8.53 11.41
CA PRO A 347 1.85 8.72 10.04
C PRO A 347 2.92 9.28 9.13
N GLY A 348 2.95 8.82 7.89
CA GLY A 348 3.95 9.26 6.92
C GLY A 348 3.35 9.70 5.59
N ILE A 349 4.19 10.34 4.79
CA ILE A 349 3.87 10.80 3.43
C ILE A 349 5.03 10.50 2.49
N ASP A 350 4.72 10.35 1.20
CA ASP A 350 5.70 10.38 0.13
C ASP A 350 5.66 11.73 -0.60
N MET A 351 6.82 12.36 -0.72
CA MET A 351 6.94 13.67 -1.35
C MET A 351 7.98 13.61 -2.45
N LEU A 352 7.55 13.11 -3.61
CA LEU A 352 8.41 12.92 -4.76
C LEU A 352 8.78 14.24 -5.46
N CYS A 353 9.94 14.25 -6.06
CA CYS A 353 10.48 15.38 -6.81
C CYS A 353 10.61 16.64 -5.93
N ASP A 354 10.34 17.79 -6.52
CA ASP A 354 10.25 19.11 -5.86
C ASP A 354 8.79 19.60 -5.74
N LEU A 355 7.83 18.68 -5.82
CA LEU A 355 6.41 18.99 -5.69
C LEU A 355 6.08 19.44 -4.27
N ARG A 356 5.13 20.37 -4.15
CA ARG A 356 4.64 20.87 -2.86
C ARG A 356 3.20 20.46 -2.66
N GLU A 357 3.03 19.24 -2.19
CA GLU A 357 1.72 18.66 -1.96
C GLU A 357 1.23 18.99 -0.54
N TYR A 358 0.80 20.24 -0.33
CA TYR A 358 0.36 20.70 0.99
C TYR A 358 -0.79 19.85 1.56
N THR A 359 -1.69 19.36 0.70
CA THR A 359 -2.80 18.51 1.12
C THR A 359 -2.28 17.20 1.72
N THR A 360 -1.32 16.54 1.06
CA THR A 360 -0.69 15.32 1.52
C THR A 360 -0.04 15.53 2.89
N ALA A 361 0.80 16.56 3.04
CA ALA A 361 1.46 16.88 4.30
C ALA A 361 0.44 17.19 5.42
N LYS A 362 -0.59 17.96 5.12
CA LYS A 362 -1.64 18.31 6.11
C LYS A 362 -2.50 17.14 6.53
N GLN A 363 -2.72 16.14 5.68
CA GLN A 363 -3.42 14.91 6.06
C GLN A 363 -2.68 14.17 7.16
N ALA A 364 -1.38 13.90 6.98
CA ALA A 364 -0.58 13.19 7.99
C ALA A 364 -0.46 14.01 9.28
N GLN A 365 -0.19 15.31 9.19
CA GLN A 365 -0.17 16.20 10.36
C GLN A 365 -1.51 16.19 11.10
N SER A 366 -2.62 16.32 10.39
CA SER A 366 -3.96 16.31 10.99
C SER A 366 -4.26 14.99 11.68
N ALA A 367 -3.92 13.86 11.05
CA ALA A 367 -4.08 12.54 11.65
C ALA A 367 -3.23 12.41 12.92
N ALA A 368 -1.97 12.83 12.87
CA ALA A 368 -1.08 12.82 14.03
C ALA A 368 -1.68 13.62 15.21
N HIS A 369 -2.14 14.85 14.96
CA HIS A 369 -2.76 15.69 15.99
C HIS A 369 -4.06 15.08 16.55
N GLN A 370 -4.95 14.57 15.70
CA GLN A 370 -6.21 13.97 16.13
C GLN A 370 -6.00 12.74 17.02
N MET A 371 -4.93 11.98 16.76
CA MET A 371 -4.62 10.75 17.48
C MET A 371 -3.60 10.92 18.60
N GLY A 372 -3.20 12.18 18.90
CA GLY A 372 -2.21 12.48 19.95
C GLY A 372 -0.81 11.96 19.62
N ARG A 373 -0.45 11.83 18.36
CA ARG A 373 0.89 11.45 17.89
C ARG A 373 1.77 12.70 17.80
N ASN A 374 3.06 12.53 18.02
CA ASN A 374 4.00 13.68 18.11
C ASN A 374 4.88 13.83 16.86
N GLU A 375 4.82 12.90 15.94
CA GLU A 375 5.77 12.79 14.83
C GLU A 375 5.03 12.45 13.53
N VAL A 376 5.58 12.94 12.42
CA VAL A 376 5.21 12.58 11.04
C VAL A 376 6.49 12.24 10.31
N THR A 377 6.47 11.18 9.50
CA THR A 377 7.58 10.81 8.62
C THR A 377 7.33 11.33 7.21
N SER A 378 8.36 11.79 6.54
CA SER A 378 8.30 12.11 5.11
C SER A 378 9.41 11.37 4.37
N GLU A 379 9.03 10.61 3.35
CA GLU A 379 9.97 10.17 2.31
C GLU A 379 10.28 11.36 1.42
N LEU A 380 11.55 11.71 1.33
CA LEU A 380 11.98 12.94 0.65
C LEU A 380 12.98 12.66 -0.44
N TYR A 381 12.87 13.49 -1.46
CA TYR A 381 13.77 13.73 -2.57
C TYR A 381 13.83 12.60 -3.60
N GLY A 382 12.94 11.62 -3.52
CA GLY A 382 12.80 10.58 -4.54
C GLY A 382 12.47 11.18 -5.92
N VAL A 383 12.92 10.51 -6.99
CA VAL A 383 12.65 10.87 -8.39
C VAL A 383 13.10 12.30 -8.78
N THR A 384 14.01 12.91 -8.04
CA THR A 384 14.69 14.15 -8.45
C THR A 384 15.77 13.85 -9.48
N ASN A 385 16.11 14.85 -10.31
CA ASN A 385 17.22 14.74 -11.24
C ASN A 385 18.58 14.90 -10.53
N TRP A 386 19.66 14.56 -11.24
CA TRP A 386 21.03 14.70 -10.72
C TRP A 386 21.49 16.14 -10.51
N ASP A 387 20.77 17.12 -11.05
CA ASP A 387 20.97 18.55 -10.90
C ASP A 387 20.17 19.18 -9.74
N PHE A 388 19.43 18.37 -8.96
CA PHE A 388 18.71 18.84 -7.79
C PHE A 388 19.68 19.22 -6.68
N ASP A 389 19.83 20.52 -6.45
CA ASP A 389 20.87 21.11 -5.62
C ASP A 389 20.47 21.21 -4.12
N PHE A 390 21.40 21.70 -3.29
CA PHE A 390 21.17 21.88 -1.86
C PHE A 390 20.08 22.93 -1.55
N ILE A 391 19.85 23.90 -2.43
CA ILE A 391 18.78 24.89 -2.26
C ILE A 391 17.44 24.19 -2.39
N GLY A 392 17.28 23.34 -3.41
CA GLY A 392 16.07 22.54 -3.62
C GLY A 392 15.81 21.59 -2.45
N HIS A 393 16.84 20.86 -1.97
CA HIS A 393 16.72 19.98 -0.82
C HIS A 393 16.28 20.74 0.44
N LYS A 394 16.95 21.86 0.73
CA LYS A 394 16.60 22.67 1.91
C LYS A 394 15.18 23.24 1.81
N LEU A 395 14.80 23.79 0.66
CA LEU A 395 13.46 24.34 0.45
C LEU A 395 12.37 23.28 0.66
N GLN A 396 12.57 22.10 0.10
CA GLN A 396 11.62 20.99 0.21
C GLN A 396 11.48 20.50 1.65
N GLY A 397 12.57 20.39 2.38
CA GLY A 397 12.53 20.01 3.80
C GLY A 397 11.97 21.09 4.72
N ASP A 398 12.37 22.35 4.52
CA ASP A 398 12.00 23.47 5.41
C ASP A 398 10.48 23.73 5.44
N TRP A 399 9.80 23.72 4.28
CA TRP A 399 8.36 23.97 4.29
C TRP A 399 7.57 22.82 4.95
N GLN A 400 8.04 21.57 4.82
CA GLN A 400 7.41 20.44 5.50
C GLN A 400 7.65 20.50 7.02
N ALA A 401 8.86 20.86 7.44
CA ALA A 401 9.17 21.05 8.86
C ALA A 401 8.40 22.22 9.49
N ALA A 402 7.96 23.21 8.70
CA ALA A 402 7.17 24.35 9.16
C ALA A 402 5.66 24.04 9.32
N LEU A 403 5.18 22.93 8.76
CA LEU A 403 3.79 22.48 8.90
C LEU A 403 3.57 21.69 10.17
#